data_4ce3ef5c704c3920e70d8abee39f0606
#
_entry.id   4ce3ef5c704c3920e70d8abee39f0606
#
_cell.length_a   1.000
_cell.length_b   1.000
_cell.length_c   1.000
_cell.angle_alpha   90.00
_cell.angle_beta   90.00
_cell.angle_gamma   90.00
#
_symmetry.space_group_name_H-M   'P 1'
#
loop_
_entity.id
_entity.type
_entity.pdbx_description
1 polymer ?
#
loop_
_entity_poly.entity_id
_entity_poly.type
_entity_poly.pdbx_seq_one_letter_code
_entity_poly.pdbx_strand_id
1 'polypeptide(L)'
;MLDPMGNPPAHTQDRTLSLHWLWAIAIAAIAFVIRLVPVLRGGGPFGIGNYDDGVYYAAGTAIAHGLLPYQDFLLLHPPGMPLLLTPFALAAQFTSDSSGFTAARVACMLLGAINAALIWKILKPIGATAALFGGLSYAVFYPAVYSDKSTLLECPATTALLITILLLQPLINSGSISRWKIFVAGALVGLTITIKIWGFVTLMIVLVWLLLIRRFSAALQVLIGSAALAAVICLPFFAVAPTAMWNQIVRDQLFRRGGGGRTFLDRLDAIAGLGIVGRSYPAAITVAAVVALLFCAALAWSYREARLPVLLMLGQGAFLLITPTWFPHFAGFTAAPVTLTVGAAIGRLIALVRARPAQIVVSLVLAGALLVYASGWSDITFGRRFPSRFQTFTATAPGCVTTDDATTLVATDTLSRNLSRGCRFIADLGGNSHDMAAAAGLEVSRNHNQQFQRFALDYLGSGSVSILIRYPGGRGFNAKTTAVLDQWPLLARSGSYQVRQPVGLGQPAIPGLPKPQRR
;
A
#
# COMPACT_ATOMS: atom_id res chain seq x y z
N MET A 1 12.80 50.19 14.38
CA MET A 1 13.32 50.37 15.75
C MET A 1 13.69 49.00 16.26
N LEU A 2 14.95 48.73 16.55
CA LEU A 2 15.42 47.49 17.20
C LEU A 2 15.14 47.60 18.69
N ASP A 3 14.62 46.51 19.28
CA ASP A 3 14.52 46.34 20.72
C ASP A 3 15.93 46.46 21.34
N PRO A 4 16.12 47.05 22.54
CA PRO A 4 17.43 47.22 23.17
C PRO A 4 18.26 45.94 23.35
N MET A 5 17.69 44.77 23.07
CA MET A 5 18.34 43.45 23.11
C MET A 5 18.67 42.86 21.75
N GLY A 6 18.51 43.61 20.64
CA GLY A 6 18.90 43.18 19.29
C GLY A 6 18.03 42.11 18.64
N ASN A 7 16.87 41.81 19.20
CA ASN A 7 15.93 40.87 18.61
C ASN A 7 15.15 41.51 17.45
N PRO A 8 14.98 40.81 16.31
CA PRO A 8 14.14 41.32 15.24
C PRO A 8 12.68 41.44 15.73
N PRO A 9 11.92 42.45 15.24
CA PRO A 9 10.56 42.70 15.68
C PRO A 9 9.66 41.45 15.48
N ALA A 10 8.79 41.16 16.43
CA ALA A 10 7.92 39.98 16.46
C ALA A 10 7.13 39.74 15.14
N HIS A 11 6.82 40.79 14.39
CA HIS A 11 6.16 40.71 13.08
C HIS A 11 6.99 40.04 11.98
N THR A 12 8.32 40.04 12.07
CA THR A 12 9.19 39.34 11.08
C THR A 12 9.28 37.86 11.39
N GLN A 13 9.18 37.47 12.65
CA GLN A 13 9.19 36.07 13.08
C GLN A 13 7.89 35.34 12.68
N ASP A 14 6.72 35.98 12.78
CA ASP A 14 5.43 35.45 12.35
C ASP A 14 5.32 35.27 10.82
N ARG A 15 5.87 36.21 10.05
CA ARG A 15 5.87 36.09 8.58
C ARG A 15 6.77 34.97 8.07
N THR A 16 7.90 34.69 8.69
CA THR A 16 8.77 33.58 8.32
C THR A 16 8.17 32.23 8.69
N LEU A 17 7.49 32.13 9.83
CA LEU A 17 6.75 30.94 10.22
C LEU A 17 5.62 30.61 9.23
N SER A 18 4.85 31.62 8.80
CA SER A 18 3.75 31.43 7.83
C SER A 18 4.25 30.93 6.46
N LEU A 19 5.39 31.46 6.00
CA LEU A 19 5.96 31.09 4.67
C LEU A 19 6.43 29.62 4.64
N HIS A 20 6.93 29.10 5.75
CA HIS A 20 7.38 27.70 5.83
C HIS A 20 6.24 26.67 5.72
N TRP A 21 5.08 26.97 6.30
CA TRP A 21 3.92 26.09 6.17
C TRP A 21 3.34 26.05 4.75
N LEU A 22 3.45 27.17 4.01
CA LEU A 22 3.04 27.22 2.62
C LEU A 22 3.79 26.21 1.75
N TRP A 23 5.10 26.00 1.97
CA TRP A 23 5.86 24.99 1.24
C TRP A 23 5.39 23.57 1.55
N ALA A 24 5.12 23.25 2.82
CA ALA A 24 4.59 21.94 3.19
C ALA A 24 3.23 21.68 2.53
N ILE A 25 2.34 22.68 2.54
CA ILE A 25 1.02 22.60 1.90
C ILE A 25 1.15 22.45 0.39
N ALA A 26 2.03 23.23 -0.26
CA ALA A 26 2.25 23.15 -1.70
C ALA A 26 2.77 21.76 -2.11
N ILE A 27 3.75 21.20 -1.38
CA ILE A 27 4.28 19.85 -1.61
C ILE A 27 3.18 18.80 -1.43
N ALA A 28 2.36 18.91 -0.38
CA ALA A 28 1.23 18.01 -0.15
C ALA A 28 0.19 18.11 -1.26
N ALA A 29 -0.15 19.31 -1.70
CA ALA A 29 -1.11 19.53 -2.80
C ALA A 29 -0.60 18.92 -4.12
N ILE A 30 0.67 19.13 -4.46
CA ILE A 30 1.32 18.52 -5.63
C ILE A 30 1.26 16.99 -5.50
N ALA A 31 1.64 16.45 -4.35
CA ALA A 31 1.64 15.00 -4.12
C ALA A 31 0.24 14.39 -4.23
N PHE A 32 -0.80 15.08 -3.74
CA PHE A 32 -2.19 14.65 -3.87
C PHE A 32 -2.64 14.62 -5.33
N VAL A 33 -2.40 15.71 -6.07
CA VAL A 33 -2.78 15.82 -7.48
C VAL A 33 -2.10 14.75 -8.33
N ILE A 34 -0.81 14.48 -8.09
CA ILE A 34 -0.04 13.43 -8.80
C ILE A 34 -0.63 12.03 -8.56
N ARG A 35 -1.24 11.75 -7.40
CA ARG A 35 -1.92 10.48 -7.11
C ARG A 35 -3.32 10.42 -7.71
N LEU A 36 -4.03 11.53 -7.68
CA LEU A 36 -5.43 11.61 -8.12
C LEU A 36 -5.56 11.56 -9.65
N VAL A 37 -4.72 12.32 -10.38
CA VAL A 37 -4.85 12.47 -11.85
C VAL A 37 -4.78 11.13 -12.60
N PRO A 38 -3.81 10.22 -12.36
CA PRO A 38 -3.79 8.92 -13.02
C PRO A 38 -5.00 8.03 -12.68
N VAL A 39 -5.56 8.17 -11.48
CA VAL A 39 -6.79 7.45 -11.08
C VAL A 39 -7.99 7.99 -11.84
N LEU A 40 -8.15 9.31 -11.96
CA LEU A 40 -9.25 9.94 -12.72
C LEU A 40 -9.19 9.61 -14.20
N ARG A 41 -8.00 9.55 -14.79
CA ARG A 41 -7.78 9.16 -16.20
C ARG A 41 -8.06 7.68 -16.46
N GLY A 42 -7.94 6.83 -15.45
CA GLY A 42 -8.22 5.39 -15.52
C GLY A 42 -9.68 5.05 -15.23
N GLY A 43 -9.90 4.24 -14.21
CA GLY A 43 -11.25 3.82 -13.79
C GLY A 43 -12.01 4.84 -12.96
N GLY A 44 -11.36 5.90 -12.52
CA GLY A 44 -11.84 6.78 -11.46
C GLY A 44 -11.73 6.13 -10.07
N PRO A 45 -12.08 6.86 -9.00
CA PRO A 45 -11.98 6.35 -7.63
C PRO A 45 -12.97 5.20 -7.34
N PHE A 46 -14.01 5.04 -8.16
CA PHE A 46 -14.95 3.91 -8.14
C PHE A 46 -14.52 2.72 -9.02
N GLY A 47 -13.38 2.82 -9.72
CA GLY A 47 -12.94 1.82 -10.68
C GLY A 47 -12.34 0.57 -10.02
N ILE A 48 -12.18 -0.48 -10.83
CA ILE A 48 -11.43 -1.69 -10.45
C ILE A 48 -9.94 -1.39 -10.59
N GLY A 49 -9.22 -1.42 -9.48
CA GLY A 49 -7.79 -1.15 -9.39
C GLY A 49 -6.95 -2.39 -9.12
N ASN A 50 -6.13 -2.31 -8.09
CA ASN A 50 -5.39 -3.46 -7.59
C ASN A 50 -6.33 -4.49 -6.97
N TYR A 51 -5.97 -5.76 -7.05
CA TYR A 51 -6.72 -6.84 -6.41
C TYR A 51 -6.77 -6.65 -4.88
N ASP A 52 -5.61 -6.38 -4.29
CA ASP A 52 -5.43 -6.33 -2.84
C ASP A 52 -6.18 -5.17 -2.18
N ASP A 53 -6.42 -4.05 -2.89
CA ASP A 53 -7.15 -2.92 -2.28
C ASP A 53 -8.62 -3.28 -1.98
N GLY A 54 -9.24 -4.06 -2.86
CA GLY A 54 -10.57 -4.61 -2.62
C GLY A 54 -10.59 -5.68 -1.53
N VAL A 55 -9.55 -6.51 -1.46
CA VAL A 55 -9.39 -7.52 -0.40
C VAL A 55 -9.37 -6.87 0.98
N TYR A 56 -8.52 -5.84 1.18
CA TYR A 56 -8.41 -5.19 2.49
C TYR A 56 -9.67 -4.42 2.87
N TYR A 57 -10.30 -3.74 1.92
CA TYR A 57 -11.56 -3.04 2.19
C TYR A 57 -12.70 -4.02 2.50
N ALA A 58 -12.82 -5.11 1.74
CA ALA A 58 -13.81 -6.16 2.01
C ALA A 58 -13.60 -6.81 3.38
N ALA A 59 -12.35 -7.03 3.79
CA ALA A 59 -12.03 -7.52 5.14
C ALA A 59 -12.46 -6.51 6.23
N GLY A 60 -12.25 -5.20 6.01
CA GLY A 60 -12.73 -4.14 6.90
C GLY A 60 -14.26 -4.09 6.98
N THR A 61 -14.94 -4.29 5.85
CA THR A 61 -16.41 -4.38 5.80
C THR A 61 -16.92 -5.61 6.53
N ALA A 62 -16.24 -6.76 6.41
CA ALA A 62 -16.59 -7.98 7.13
C ALA A 62 -16.47 -7.78 8.66
N ILE A 63 -15.39 -7.11 9.12
CA ILE A 63 -15.23 -6.74 10.54
C ILE A 63 -16.36 -5.80 10.99
N ALA A 64 -16.75 -4.82 10.17
CA ALA A 64 -17.87 -3.92 10.48
C ALA A 64 -19.21 -4.66 10.61
N HIS A 65 -19.35 -5.87 10.04
CA HIS A 65 -20.50 -6.77 10.17
C HIS A 65 -20.29 -7.86 11.22
N GLY A 66 -19.26 -7.78 12.06
CA GLY A 66 -19.02 -8.68 13.17
C GLY A 66 -18.27 -9.98 12.82
N LEU A 67 -17.79 -10.15 11.59
CA LEU A 67 -16.96 -11.29 11.21
C LEU A 67 -15.51 -11.08 11.67
N LEU A 68 -14.87 -12.15 12.15
CA LEU A 68 -13.51 -12.11 12.67
C LEU A 68 -12.52 -12.68 11.65
N PRO A 69 -11.46 -11.95 11.28
CA PRO A 69 -10.39 -12.49 10.45
C PRO A 69 -9.76 -13.72 11.12
N TYR A 70 -9.27 -14.63 10.31
CA TYR A 70 -8.69 -15.94 10.67
C TYR A 70 -9.70 -16.96 11.17
N GLN A 71 -10.80 -16.56 11.81
CA GLN A 71 -11.88 -17.45 12.22
C GLN A 71 -12.93 -17.62 11.11
N ASP A 72 -13.49 -16.51 10.63
CA ASP A 72 -14.63 -16.53 9.71
C ASP A 72 -14.19 -16.36 8.25
N PHE A 73 -13.03 -15.75 8.01
CA PHE A 73 -12.45 -15.58 6.67
C PHE A 73 -10.92 -15.52 6.69
N LEU A 74 -10.32 -15.89 5.57
CA LEU A 74 -8.88 -15.85 5.38
C LEU A 74 -8.37 -14.41 5.23
N LEU A 75 -7.30 -14.09 5.98
CA LEU A 75 -6.55 -12.84 5.89
C LEU A 75 -5.04 -13.12 5.97
N LEU A 76 -4.31 -12.95 4.86
CA LEU A 76 -2.86 -13.26 4.79
C LEU A 76 -1.94 -12.21 5.43
N HIS A 77 -2.50 -11.18 6.05
CA HIS A 77 -1.77 -10.10 6.73
C HIS A 77 -2.28 -9.91 8.15
N PRO A 78 -1.52 -9.27 9.05
CA PRO A 78 -2.03 -8.87 10.35
C PRO A 78 -3.25 -7.94 10.22
N PRO A 79 -4.10 -7.80 11.27
CA PRO A 79 -5.42 -7.18 11.13
C PRO A 79 -5.41 -5.65 11.05
N GLY A 80 -4.24 -5.01 11.16
CA GLY A 80 -4.14 -3.55 11.27
C GLY A 80 -4.74 -2.79 10.09
N MET A 81 -4.52 -3.22 8.84
CA MET A 81 -5.10 -2.53 7.69
C MET A 81 -6.62 -2.66 7.61
N PRO A 82 -7.24 -3.85 7.71
CA PRO A 82 -8.68 -3.96 7.78
C PRO A 82 -9.30 -3.13 8.91
N LEU A 83 -8.68 -3.10 10.09
CA LEU A 83 -9.15 -2.27 11.21
C LEU A 83 -9.09 -0.77 10.88
N LEU A 84 -8.05 -0.28 10.18
CA LEU A 84 -7.97 1.10 9.71
C LEU A 84 -9.05 1.43 8.66
N LEU A 85 -9.53 0.43 7.91
CA LEU A 85 -10.57 0.59 6.90
C LEU A 85 -11.99 0.42 7.45
N THR A 86 -12.15 -0.23 8.61
CA THR A 86 -13.46 -0.44 9.26
C THR A 86 -14.28 0.85 9.47
N PRO A 87 -13.71 2.01 9.88
CA PRO A 87 -14.48 3.25 10.00
C PRO A 87 -15.14 3.68 8.68
N PHE A 88 -14.47 3.49 7.53
CA PHE A 88 -15.03 3.80 6.22
C PHE A 88 -16.15 2.82 5.85
N ALA A 89 -16.01 1.55 6.21
CA ALA A 89 -17.04 0.54 6.03
C ALA A 89 -18.27 0.79 6.91
N LEU A 90 -18.08 1.24 8.15
CA LEU A 90 -19.18 1.66 9.03
C LEU A 90 -19.92 2.90 8.46
N ALA A 91 -19.19 3.89 7.97
CA ALA A 91 -19.78 5.04 7.29
C ALA A 91 -20.53 4.65 6.00
N ALA A 92 -20.06 3.62 5.29
CA ALA A 92 -20.71 3.09 4.10
C ALA A 92 -22.11 2.50 4.37
N GLN A 93 -22.41 2.07 5.60
CA GLN A 93 -23.73 1.58 5.99
C GLN A 93 -24.82 2.67 5.87
N PHE A 94 -24.44 3.94 5.90
CA PHE A 94 -25.34 5.09 5.71
C PHE A 94 -25.37 5.61 4.26
N THR A 95 -24.52 5.07 3.38
CA THR A 95 -24.40 5.51 1.99
C THR A 95 -24.38 4.29 1.04
N SER A 96 -23.18 3.84 0.66
CA SER A 96 -22.99 2.64 -0.16
C SER A 96 -21.57 2.08 0.03
N ASP A 97 -21.35 0.79 -0.25
CA ASP A 97 -20.03 0.13 -0.19
C ASP A 97 -19.02 0.86 -1.09
N SER A 98 -19.43 1.23 -2.31
CA SER A 98 -18.60 1.92 -3.28
C SER A 98 -18.21 3.33 -2.82
N SER A 99 -19.09 4.06 -2.14
CA SER A 99 -18.80 5.37 -1.57
C SER A 99 -17.81 5.29 -0.43
N GLY A 100 -17.98 4.35 0.50
CA GLY A 100 -17.03 4.12 1.60
C GLY A 100 -15.65 3.70 1.10
N PHE A 101 -15.59 2.84 0.08
CA PHE A 101 -14.33 2.44 -0.53
C PHE A 101 -13.62 3.61 -1.24
N THR A 102 -14.39 4.44 -1.94
CA THR A 102 -13.86 5.67 -2.56
C THR A 102 -13.29 6.62 -1.52
N ALA A 103 -14.00 6.83 -0.41
CA ALA A 103 -13.52 7.65 0.71
C ALA A 103 -12.22 7.10 1.30
N ALA A 104 -12.10 5.77 1.49
CA ALA A 104 -10.89 5.12 1.95
C ALA A 104 -9.70 5.31 0.99
N ARG A 105 -9.93 5.21 -0.32
CA ARG A 105 -8.90 5.48 -1.35
C ARG A 105 -8.42 6.92 -1.32
N VAL A 106 -9.36 7.87 -1.22
CA VAL A 106 -9.03 9.31 -1.10
C VAL A 106 -8.25 9.58 0.18
N ALA A 107 -8.61 8.94 1.30
CA ALA A 107 -7.86 9.04 2.55
C ALA A 107 -6.42 8.52 2.41
N CYS A 108 -6.18 7.43 1.69
CA CYS A 108 -4.83 6.95 1.38
C CYS A 108 -4.05 7.95 0.51
N MET A 109 -4.69 8.56 -0.51
CA MET A 109 -4.05 9.62 -1.30
C MET A 109 -3.67 10.84 -0.44
N LEU A 110 -4.54 11.23 0.50
CA LEU A 110 -4.26 12.30 1.47
C LEU A 110 -3.12 11.93 2.42
N LEU A 111 -3.07 10.69 2.92
CA LEU A 111 -1.93 10.20 3.69
C LEU A 111 -0.64 10.26 2.88
N GLY A 112 -0.66 9.88 1.59
CA GLY A 112 0.48 10.01 0.70
C GLY A 112 0.94 11.47 0.52
N ALA A 113 0.01 12.42 0.47
CA ALA A 113 0.29 13.85 0.46
C ALA A 113 0.91 14.32 1.80
N ILE A 114 0.37 13.87 2.91
CA ILE A 114 0.92 14.12 4.25
C ILE A 114 2.33 13.53 4.38
N ASN A 115 2.59 12.34 3.83
CA ASN A 115 3.91 11.72 3.82
C ASN A 115 4.96 12.60 3.12
N ALA A 116 4.61 13.21 1.98
CA ALA A 116 5.49 14.16 1.28
C ALA A 116 5.82 15.39 2.15
N ALA A 117 4.83 15.94 2.86
CA ALA A 117 5.02 17.04 3.80
C ALA A 117 5.84 16.64 5.04
N LEU A 118 5.65 15.42 5.55
CA LEU A 118 6.45 14.87 6.66
C LEU A 118 7.92 14.71 6.25
N ILE A 119 8.21 14.23 5.05
CA ILE A 119 9.58 14.14 4.52
C ILE A 119 10.23 15.52 4.45
N TRP A 120 9.50 16.51 3.91
CA TRP A 120 9.96 17.89 3.93
C TRP A 120 10.29 18.35 5.36
N LYS A 121 9.43 18.09 6.33
CA LYS A 121 9.62 18.47 7.74
C LYS A 121 10.83 17.77 8.36
N ILE A 122 11.02 16.48 8.11
CA ILE A 122 12.14 15.68 8.63
C ILE A 122 13.48 16.22 8.11
N LEU A 123 13.52 16.62 6.84
CA LEU A 123 14.76 17.10 6.20
C LEU A 123 15.06 18.59 6.45
N LYS A 124 14.10 19.36 7.00
CA LYS A 124 14.28 20.79 7.27
C LYS A 124 15.53 21.14 8.11
N PRO A 125 15.92 20.37 9.16
CA PRO A 125 17.16 20.61 9.89
C PRO A 125 18.43 20.47 9.06
N ILE A 126 18.42 19.69 7.97
CA ILE A 126 19.55 19.56 7.04
C ILE A 126 19.65 20.80 6.14
N GLY A 127 18.51 21.37 5.75
CA GLY A 127 18.46 22.59 4.93
C GLY A 127 17.19 22.66 4.06
N ALA A 128 16.88 23.88 3.62
CA ALA A 128 15.68 24.13 2.81
C ALA A 128 15.69 23.34 1.49
N THR A 129 16.84 23.22 0.85
CA THR A 129 17.00 22.48 -0.40
C THR A 129 16.80 20.98 -0.21
N ALA A 130 17.39 20.40 0.82
CA ALA A 130 17.18 18.99 1.18
C ALA A 130 15.69 18.72 1.42
N ALA A 131 15.03 19.58 2.18
CA ALA A 131 13.61 19.47 2.49
C ALA A 131 12.73 19.54 1.23
N LEU A 132 12.96 20.54 0.38
CA LEU A 132 12.19 20.74 -0.87
C LEU A 132 12.35 19.53 -1.80
N PHE A 133 13.58 19.15 -2.12
CA PHE A 133 13.84 18.04 -3.03
C PHE A 133 13.39 16.68 -2.45
N GLY A 134 13.54 16.45 -1.14
CA GLY A 134 13.04 15.22 -0.52
C GLY A 134 11.52 15.10 -0.61
N GLY A 135 10.79 16.16 -0.24
CA GLY A 135 9.32 16.19 -0.34
C GLY A 135 8.81 16.05 -1.77
N LEU A 136 9.40 16.79 -2.73
CA LEU A 136 9.04 16.70 -4.16
C LEU A 136 9.42 15.33 -4.75
N SER A 137 10.58 14.77 -4.37
CA SER A 137 10.95 13.42 -4.79
C SER A 137 9.89 12.40 -4.37
N TYR A 138 9.42 12.43 -3.12
CA TYR A 138 8.35 11.54 -2.69
C TYR A 138 7.03 11.78 -3.44
N ALA A 139 6.73 13.05 -3.72
CA ALA A 139 5.52 13.40 -4.46
C ALA A 139 5.45 12.73 -5.84
N VAL A 140 6.61 12.63 -6.53
CA VAL A 140 6.69 12.06 -7.88
C VAL A 140 7.26 10.63 -7.93
N PHE A 141 7.77 10.08 -6.84
CA PHE A 141 8.38 8.76 -6.82
C PHE A 141 7.36 7.67 -7.12
N TYR A 142 7.52 6.98 -8.24
CA TYR A 142 6.52 6.04 -8.74
C TYR A 142 6.09 4.97 -7.73
N PRO A 143 7.01 4.32 -6.96
CA PRO A 143 6.63 3.36 -5.92
C PRO A 143 5.71 3.95 -4.84
N ALA A 144 5.94 5.22 -4.43
CA ALA A 144 5.06 5.92 -3.49
C ALA A 144 3.69 6.20 -4.12
N VAL A 145 3.67 6.75 -5.34
CA VAL A 145 2.42 7.06 -6.05
C VAL A 145 1.61 5.79 -6.30
N TYR A 146 2.28 4.69 -6.69
CA TYR A 146 1.62 3.42 -6.94
C TYR A 146 0.98 2.82 -5.70
N SER A 147 1.61 2.90 -4.54
CA SER A 147 1.05 2.37 -3.28
C SER A 147 0.03 3.28 -2.62
N ASP A 148 0.21 4.61 -2.72
CA ASP A 148 -0.63 5.57 -1.99
C ASP A 148 -1.96 5.90 -2.71
N LYS A 149 -2.13 5.49 -3.97
CA LYS A 149 -3.35 5.77 -4.76
C LYS A 149 -4.57 4.94 -4.37
N SER A 150 -4.38 3.93 -3.55
CA SER A 150 -5.41 2.96 -3.17
C SER A 150 -5.17 2.44 -1.74
N THR A 151 -6.08 1.60 -1.24
CA THR A 151 -6.04 1.06 0.14
C THR A 151 -5.01 -0.06 0.30
N LEU A 152 -3.76 0.19 -0.15
CA LEU A 152 -2.63 -0.74 0.03
C LEU A 152 -1.95 -0.53 1.39
N LEU A 153 -1.20 -1.53 1.82
CA LEU A 153 -0.58 -1.60 3.16
C LEU A 153 0.53 -0.57 3.37
N GLU A 154 1.23 -0.19 2.32
CA GLU A 154 2.45 0.61 2.38
C GLU A 154 2.18 2.04 2.83
N CYS A 155 1.08 2.67 2.39
CA CYS A 155 0.79 4.08 2.66
C CYS A 155 0.66 4.41 4.15
N PRO A 156 -0.23 3.77 4.94
CA PRO A 156 -0.34 4.06 6.38
C PRO A 156 0.89 3.59 7.17
N ALA A 157 1.56 2.50 6.75
CA ALA A 157 2.81 2.08 7.36
C ALA A 157 3.93 3.12 7.16
N THR A 158 4.00 3.74 5.98
CA THR A 158 4.93 4.84 5.69
C THR A 158 4.65 6.06 6.57
N THR A 159 3.39 6.43 6.77
CA THR A 159 3.00 7.53 7.65
C THR A 159 3.48 7.26 9.09
N ALA A 160 3.24 6.06 9.60
CA ALA A 160 3.68 5.67 10.94
C ALA A 160 5.23 5.71 11.07
N LEU A 161 5.95 5.22 10.06
CA LEU A 161 7.42 5.31 10.01
C LEU A 161 7.92 6.75 10.02
N LEU A 162 7.34 7.63 9.19
CA LEU A 162 7.77 9.03 9.11
C LEU A 162 7.53 9.79 10.42
N ILE A 163 6.40 9.55 11.08
CA ILE A 163 6.14 10.13 12.41
C ILE A 163 7.13 9.55 13.43
N THR A 164 7.46 8.27 13.37
CA THR A 164 8.49 7.65 14.22
C THR A 164 9.83 8.37 14.06
N ILE A 165 10.31 8.57 12.82
CA ILE A 165 11.56 9.28 12.54
C ILE A 165 11.53 10.69 13.13
N LEU A 166 10.43 11.43 12.92
CA LEU A 166 10.25 12.78 13.41
C LEU A 166 10.30 12.85 14.95
N LEU A 167 9.67 11.88 15.64
CA LEU A 167 9.68 11.81 17.11
C LEU A 167 11.04 11.46 17.67
N LEU A 168 11.82 10.61 16.99
CA LEU A 168 13.14 10.18 17.44
C LEU A 168 14.27 11.14 17.04
N GLN A 169 14.04 12.03 16.07
CA GLN A 169 15.04 12.95 15.54
C GLN A 169 15.77 13.79 16.62
N PRO A 170 15.11 14.31 17.69
CA PRO A 170 15.82 15.07 18.73
C PRO A 170 16.87 14.26 19.51
N LEU A 171 16.80 12.90 19.50
CA LEU A 171 17.82 12.06 20.16
C LEU A 171 19.19 12.14 19.49
N ILE A 172 19.28 12.60 18.24
CA ILE A 172 20.50 12.69 17.46
C ILE A 172 21.45 13.74 18.03
N ASN A 173 20.90 14.88 18.44
CA ASN A 173 21.65 16.05 18.89
C ASN A 173 21.72 16.18 20.44
N SER A 174 21.77 15.04 21.16
CA SER A 174 21.86 15.01 22.63
C SER A 174 20.66 15.61 23.35
N GLY A 175 19.59 15.95 22.63
CA GLY A 175 18.35 16.46 23.20
C GLY A 175 17.70 15.43 24.12
N SER A 176 17.10 15.89 25.21
CA SER A 176 16.19 15.08 26.01
C SER A 176 14.82 15.06 25.35
N ILE A 177 14.26 13.87 25.17
CA ILE A 177 12.85 13.72 24.77
C ILE A 177 12.09 13.05 25.91
N SER A 178 10.83 13.44 26.06
CA SER A 178 9.93 12.77 26.97
C SER A 178 9.84 11.27 26.64
N ARG A 179 9.91 10.43 27.67
CA ARG A 179 9.77 8.96 27.55
C ARG A 179 8.49 8.56 26.80
N TRP A 180 7.42 9.32 27.02
CA TRP A 180 6.15 9.12 26.29
C TRP A 180 6.30 9.24 24.78
N LYS A 181 7.03 10.24 24.28
CA LYS A 181 7.26 10.39 22.82
C LYS A 181 8.05 9.21 22.25
N ILE A 182 9.01 8.66 22.99
CA ILE A 182 9.77 7.49 22.57
C ILE A 182 8.86 6.24 22.55
N PHE A 183 8.01 6.09 23.58
CA PHE A 183 7.03 5.01 23.64
C PHE A 183 6.05 5.09 22.45
N VAL A 184 5.52 6.28 22.14
CA VAL A 184 4.64 6.50 20.98
C VAL A 184 5.35 6.21 19.66
N ALA A 185 6.62 6.61 19.52
CA ALA A 185 7.43 6.24 18.35
C ALA A 185 7.54 4.72 18.20
N GLY A 186 7.75 4.00 19.31
CA GLY A 186 7.70 2.54 19.34
C GLY A 186 6.34 1.98 18.96
N ALA A 187 5.25 2.51 19.51
CA ALA A 187 3.90 2.10 19.17
C ALA A 187 3.60 2.27 17.68
N LEU A 188 4.06 3.36 17.06
CA LEU A 188 3.94 3.58 15.61
C LEU A 188 4.73 2.54 14.79
N VAL A 189 5.92 2.13 15.24
CA VAL A 189 6.61 0.98 14.63
C VAL A 189 5.81 -0.30 14.81
N GLY A 190 5.22 -0.52 16.00
CA GLY A 190 4.28 -1.63 16.25
C GLY A 190 3.10 -1.60 15.28
N LEU A 191 2.55 -0.42 14.99
CA LEU A 191 1.50 -0.26 13.98
C LEU A 191 1.94 -0.76 12.60
N THR A 192 3.17 -0.47 12.18
CA THR A 192 3.67 -1.00 10.89
C THR A 192 3.69 -2.52 10.86
N ILE A 193 4.00 -3.18 11.99
CA ILE A 193 3.98 -4.65 12.13
C ILE A 193 2.55 -5.18 12.00
N THR A 194 1.58 -4.51 12.64
CA THR A 194 0.17 -4.93 12.58
C THR A 194 -0.48 -4.72 11.22
N ILE A 195 0.07 -3.84 10.38
CA ILE A 195 -0.36 -3.64 8.99
C ILE A 195 0.29 -4.70 8.08
N LYS A 196 1.59 -4.90 8.21
CA LYS A 196 2.35 -5.87 7.42
C LYS A 196 3.49 -6.43 8.27
N ILE A 197 3.62 -7.75 8.34
CA ILE A 197 4.65 -8.40 9.17
C ILE A 197 6.07 -7.87 8.88
N TRP A 198 6.33 -7.32 7.70
CA TRP A 198 7.60 -6.70 7.33
C TRP A 198 7.98 -5.49 8.20
N GLY A 199 7.03 -4.93 8.95
CA GLY A 199 7.31 -3.92 9.99
C GLY A 199 8.37 -4.37 11.02
N PHE A 200 8.58 -5.69 11.20
CA PHE A 200 9.69 -6.20 12.01
C PHE A 200 11.06 -5.79 11.48
N VAL A 201 11.24 -5.72 10.15
CA VAL A 201 12.48 -5.22 9.54
C VAL A 201 12.70 -3.77 9.93
N THR A 202 11.65 -2.95 9.88
CA THR A 202 11.68 -1.55 10.33
C THR A 202 12.06 -1.45 11.82
N LEU A 203 11.42 -2.27 12.67
CA LEU A 203 11.74 -2.31 14.11
C LEU A 203 13.21 -2.63 14.34
N MET A 204 13.72 -3.70 13.72
CA MET A 204 15.13 -4.12 13.89
C MET A 204 16.10 -3.01 13.48
N ILE A 205 15.85 -2.32 12.35
CA ILE A 205 16.72 -1.24 11.88
C ILE A 205 16.69 -0.05 12.87
N VAL A 206 15.51 0.33 13.36
CA VAL A 206 15.38 1.41 14.36
C VAL A 206 16.09 1.06 15.66
N LEU A 207 15.96 -0.19 16.15
CA LEU A 207 16.66 -0.65 17.34
C LEU A 207 18.17 -0.63 17.14
N VAL A 208 18.68 -1.18 16.03
CA VAL A 208 20.12 -1.15 15.70
C VAL A 208 20.64 0.29 15.66
N TRP A 209 19.90 1.21 15.00
CA TRP A 209 20.28 2.61 14.95
C TRP A 209 20.35 3.25 16.35
N LEU A 210 19.36 3.00 17.24
CA LEU A 210 19.36 3.50 18.62
C LEU A 210 20.54 2.95 19.43
N LEU A 211 20.89 1.67 19.23
CA LEU A 211 22.05 1.05 19.87
C LEU A 211 23.37 1.66 19.36
N LEU A 212 23.49 1.91 18.06
CA LEU A 212 24.68 2.57 17.46
C LEU A 212 24.90 3.98 18.01
N ILE A 213 23.84 4.74 18.26
CA ILE A 213 23.93 6.07 18.90
C ILE A 213 23.92 6.00 20.43
N ARG A 214 24.07 4.79 21.02
CA ARG A 214 24.16 4.50 22.46
C ARG A 214 22.93 4.96 23.27
N ARG A 215 21.73 4.89 22.69
CA ARG A 215 20.46 5.25 23.33
C ARG A 215 19.70 3.98 23.81
N PHE A 216 20.32 3.17 24.67
CA PHE A 216 19.80 1.87 25.11
C PHE A 216 18.40 1.96 25.75
N SER A 217 18.18 2.96 26.63
CA SER A 217 16.86 3.17 27.26
C SER A 217 15.77 3.52 26.21
N ALA A 218 16.13 4.28 25.17
CA ALA A 218 15.21 4.58 24.09
C ALA A 218 14.91 3.33 23.24
N ALA A 219 15.91 2.49 22.97
CA ALA A 219 15.72 1.24 22.27
C ALA A 219 14.74 0.32 23.01
N LEU A 220 14.90 0.18 24.33
CA LEU A 220 13.97 -0.60 25.16
C LEU A 220 12.54 -0.02 25.14
N GLN A 221 12.39 1.30 25.22
CA GLN A 221 11.08 1.95 25.18
C GLN A 221 10.41 1.80 23.80
N VAL A 222 11.17 1.89 22.71
CA VAL A 222 10.67 1.60 21.35
C VAL A 222 10.22 0.15 21.24
N LEU A 223 11.00 -0.80 21.75
CA LEU A 223 10.63 -2.22 21.76
C LEU A 223 9.34 -2.47 22.54
N ILE A 224 9.24 -1.90 23.76
CA ILE A 224 8.04 -2.03 24.61
C ILE A 224 6.83 -1.38 23.93
N GLY A 225 6.97 -0.18 23.37
CA GLY A 225 5.88 0.49 22.65
C GLY A 225 5.41 -0.31 21.44
N SER A 226 6.36 -0.88 20.67
CA SER A 226 6.04 -1.74 19.52
C SER A 226 5.28 -3.00 19.94
N ALA A 227 5.78 -3.69 20.96
CA ALA A 227 5.16 -4.89 21.48
C ALA A 227 3.77 -4.61 22.06
N ALA A 228 3.63 -3.51 22.81
CA ALA A 228 2.35 -3.13 23.43
C ALA A 228 1.26 -2.90 22.38
N LEU A 229 1.53 -2.08 21.34
CA LEU A 229 0.52 -1.82 20.31
C LEU A 229 0.25 -3.07 19.46
N ALA A 230 1.29 -3.80 19.08
CA ALA A 230 1.11 -5.06 18.35
C ALA A 230 0.27 -6.07 19.16
N ALA A 231 0.50 -6.17 20.46
CA ALA A 231 -0.29 -7.01 21.34
C ALA A 231 -1.76 -6.54 21.41
N VAL A 232 -2.00 -5.27 21.66
CA VAL A 232 -3.38 -4.71 21.74
C VAL A 232 -4.18 -4.99 20.46
N ILE A 233 -3.55 -4.88 19.29
CA ILE A 233 -4.22 -5.08 18.00
C ILE A 233 -4.34 -6.57 17.66
N CYS A 234 -3.30 -7.38 17.88
CA CYS A 234 -3.24 -8.75 17.36
C CYS A 234 -3.75 -9.80 18.37
N LEU A 235 -3.56 -9.60 19.69
CA LEU A 235 -3.93 -10.61 20.69
C LEU A 235 -5.42 -10.99 20.71
N PRO A 236 -6.39 -10.06 20.51
CA PRO A 236 -7.80 -10.45 20.47
C PRO A 236 -8.09 -11.50 19.38
N PHE A 237 -7.52 -11.32 18.19
CA PHE A 237 -7.69 -12.26 17.08
C PHE A 237 -6.88 -13.55 17.28
N PHE A 238 -5.67 -13.44 17.82
CA PHE A 238 -4.85 -14.58 18.14
C PHE A 238 -5.50 -15.48 19.21
N ALA A 239 -6.13 -14.89 20.20
CA ALA A 239 -6.83 -15.66 21.26
C ALA A 239 -8.00 -16.47 20.70
N VAL A 240 -8.67 -15.97 19.65
CA VAL A 240 -9.81 -16.64 19.02
C VAL A 240 -9.38 -17.72 18.02
N ALA A 241 -8.35 -17.44 17.20
CA ALA A 241 -7.92 -18.34 16.13
C ALA A 241 -6.38 -18.46 16.02
N PRO A 242 -5.67 -18.96 17.06
CA PRO A 242 -4.21 -18.88 17.14
C PRO A 242 -3.51 -19.61 15.99
N THR A 243 -3.91 -20.84 15.71
CA THR A 243 -3.30 -21.67 14.65
C THR A 243 -3.57 -21.08 13.26
N ALA A 244 -4.80 -20.64 12.99
CA ALA A 244 -5.15 -20.05 11.69
C ALA A 244 -4.41 -18.74 11.48
N MET A 245 -4.38 -17.85 12.49
CA MET A 245 -3.66 -16.58 12.41
C MET A 245 -2.16 -16.80 12.18
N TRP A 246 -1.52 -17.74 12.91
CA TRP A 246 -0.11 -18.06 12.70
C TRP A 246 0.14 -18.59 11.29
N ASN A 247 -0.67 -19.53 10.83
CA ASN A 247 -0.52 -20.12 9.51
C ASN A 247 -0.64 -19.05 8.42
N GLN A 248 -1.70 -18.21 8.45
CA GLN A 248 -1.98 -17.22 7.41
C GLN A 248 -0.96 -16.07 7.41
N ILE A 249 -0.50 -15.60 8.57
CA ILE A 249 0.43 -14.47 8.66
C ILE A 249 1.89 -14.90 8.47
N VAL A 250 2.28 -16.08 8.97
CA VAL A 250 3.69 -16.50 8.99
C VAL A 250 3.96 -17.59 7.98
N ARG A 251 3.32 -18.77 8.15
CA ARG A 251 3.56 -19.94 7.27
C ARG A 251 3.33 -19.58 5.80
N ASP A 252 2.16 -19.03 5.48
CA ASP A 252 1.78 -18.77 4.09
C ASP A 252 2.62 -17.67 3.45
N GLN A 253 3.13 -16.72 4.23
CA GLN A 253 4.06 -15.71 3.71
C GLN A 253 5.46 -16.26 3.44
N LEU A 254 5.95 -17.19 4.28
CA LEU A 254 7.26 -17.82 4.10
C LEU A 254 7.26 -18.83 2.93
N PHE A 255 6.18 -19.57 2.78
CA PHE A 255 6.04 -20.60 1.74
C PHE A 255 5.32 -20.11 0.47
N ARG A 256 4.95 -18.82 0.43
CA ARG A 256 4.33 -18.21 -0.75
C ARG A 256 5.32 -18.16 -1.90
N ARG A 257 5.30 -19.17 -2.77
CA ARG A 257 6.10 -19.21 -3.99
C ARG A 257 5.22 -18.85 -5.19
N GLY A 258 5.82 -18.14 -6.18
CA GLY A 258 5.19 -17.95 -7.48
C GLY A 258 4.31 -16.72 -7.66
N GLY A 259 4.71 -15.57 -7.15
CA GLY A 259 4.19 -14.28 -7.63
C GLY A 259 5.04 -13.75 -8.78
N GLY A 260 4.74 -14.12 -10.03
CA GLY A 260 5.34 -13.65 -11.28
C GLY A 260 6.86 -13.51 -11.23
N GLY A 261 7.60 -14.41 -11.90
CA GLY A 261 9.06 -14.53 -11.89
C GLY A 261 9.82 -13.24 -12.17
N ARG A 262 9.81 -12.33 -11.23
CA ARG A 262 10.59 -11.10 -11.27
C ARG A 262 12.04 -11.42 -10.97
N THR A 263 12.90 -11.06 -11.92
CA THR A 263 14.35 -11.21 -11.76
C THR A 263 14.87 -10.29 -10.66
N PHE A 264 16.09 -10.54 -10.22
CA PHE A 264 16.79 -9.65 -9.27
C PHE A 264 16.88 -8.20 -9.81
N LEU A 265 17.12 -8.04 -11.12
CA LEU A 265 17.14 -6.73 -11.78
C LEU A 265 15.78 -6.03 -11.75
N ASP A 266 14.69 -6.75 -11.99
CA ASP A 266 13.33 -6.16 -11.91
C ASP A 266 13.02 -5.62 -10.50
N ARG A 267 13.55 -6.27 -9.45
CA ARG A 267 13.40 -5.82 -8.07
C ARG A 267 14.23 -4.56 -7.79
N LEU A 268 15.45 -4.53 -8.29
CA LEU A 268 16.31 -3.33 -8.22
C LEU A 268 15.67 -2.16 -8.97
N ASP A 269 15.14 -2.39 -10.17
CA ASP A 269 14.37 -1.39 -10.93
C ASP A 269 13.25 -0.80 -10.09
N ALA A 270 12.45 -1.65 -9.48
CA ALA A 270 11.31 -1.20 -8.69
C ALA A 270 11.75 -0.38 -7.46
N ILE A 271 12.79 -0.84 -6.72
CA ILE A 271 13.34 -0.12 -5.56
C ILE A 271 13.93 1.23 -5.99
N ALA A 272 14.59 1.28 -7.15
CA ALA A 272 15.14 2.51 -7.72
C ALA A 272 14.08 3.46 -8.34
N GLY A 273 12.80 3.03 -8.38
CA GLY A 273 11.71 3.82 -8.95
C GLY A 273 11.54 3.69 -10.46
N LEU A 274 12.26 2.78 -11.10
CA LEU A 274 12.18 2.49 -12.53
C LEU A 274 11.17 1.37 -12.85
N GLY A 275 10.74 0.58 -11.88
CA GLY A 275 9.81 -0.55 -12.03
C GLY A 275 8.38 -0.12 -12.37
N ILE A 276 8.23 0.70 -13.40
CA ILE A 276 6.97 1.24 -13.86
C ILE A 276 6.19 0.14 -14.60
N VAL A 277 4.94 -0.08 -14.20
CA VAL A 277 4.09 -1.12 -14.82
C VAL A 277 3.95 -0.87 -16.33
N GLY A 278 4.24 -1.89 -17.12
CA GLY A 278 4.19 -1.83 -18.59
C GLY A 278 5.44 -1.23 -19.24
N ARG A 279 6.48 -0.92 -18.47
CA ARG A 279 7.77 -0.44 -18.99
C ARG A 279 8.90 -1.38 -18.59
N SER A 280 9.94 -1.44 -19.42
CA SER A 280 11.18 -2.14 -19.14
C SER A 280 12.36 -1.25 -19.54
N TYR A 281 13.42 -1.30 -18.76
CA TYR A 281 14.63 -0.53 -18.99
C TYR A 281 15.82 -1.47 -19.24
N PRO A 282 16.81 -1.06 -20.04
CA PRO A 282 18.07 -1.80 -20.16
C PRO A 282 18.75 -1.96 -18.79
N ALA A 283 19.38 -3.11 -18.54
CA ALA A 283 20.07 -3.39 -17.28
C ALA A 283 21.10 -2.31 -16.88
N ALA A 284 21.73 -1.67 -17.86
CA ALA A 284 22.67 -0.58 -17.61
C ALA A 284 22.01 0.63 -16.92
N ILE A 285 20.75 0.94 -17.24
CA ILE A 285 19.99 2.03 -16.59
C ILE A 285 19.66 1.65 -15.14
N THR A 286 19.26 0.41 -14.90
CA THR A 286 19.04 -0.12 -13.54
C THR A 286 20.29 -0.02 -12.69
N VAL A 287 21.42 -0.50 -13.22
CA VAL A 287 22.71 -0.44 -12.53
C VAL A 287 23.11 1.00 -12.24
N ALA A 288 22.98 1.90 -13.21
CA ALA A 288 23.28 3.33 -13.03
C ALA A 288 22.39 3.95 -11.94
N ALA A 289 21.09 3.64 -11.91
CA ALA A 289 20.17 4.13 -10.88
C ALA A 289 20.52 3.60 -9.48
N VAL A 290 20.87 2.32 -9.36
CA VAL A 290 21.31 1.73 -8.09
C VAL A 290 22.62 2.35 -7.61
N VAL A 291 23.61 2.53 -8.50
CA VAL A 291 24.87 3.22 -8.17
C VAL A 291 24.61 4.66 -7.73
N ALA A 292 23.70 5.36 -8.41
CA ALA A 292 23.29 6.73 -8.00
C ALA A 292 22.65 6.73 -6.60
N LEU A 293 21.79 5.75 -6.26
CA LEU A 293 21.21 5.64 -4.92
C LEU A 293 22.27 5.34 -3.85
N LEU A 294 23.24 4.46 -4.14
CA LEU A 294 24.35 4.18 -3.22
C LEU A 294 25.27 5.41 -3.04
N PHE A 295 25.48 6.17 -4.10
CA PHE A 295 26.19 7.46 -4.03
C PHE A 295 25.41 8.48 -3.18
N CYS A 296 24.08 8.56 -3.36
CA CYS A 296 23.22 9.37 -2.50
C CYS A 296 23.32 8.94 -1.03
N ALA A 297 23.35 7.62 -0.76
CA ALA A 297 23.53 7.11 0.60
C ALA A 297 24.88 7.59 1.22
N ALA A 298 25.96 7.51 0.45
CA ALA A 298 27.29 7.96 0.90
C ALA A 298 27.32 9.47 1.21
N LEU A 299 26.72 10.29 0.35
CA LEU A 299 26.60 11.74 0.58
C LEU A 299 25.73 12.05 1.80
N ALA A 300 24.55 11.41 1.90
CA ALA A 300 23.59 11.63 2.98
C ALA A 300 24.15 11.20 4.34
N TRP A 301 25.00 10.16 4.38
CA TRP A 301 25.60 9.64 5.62
C TRP A 301 26.40 10.69 6.42
N SER A 302 26.88 11.74 5.75
CA SER A 302 27.56 12.87 6.39
C SER A 302 26.66 13.63 7.37
N TYR A 303 25.34 13.59 7.18
CA TYR A 303 24.39 14.18 8.10
C TYR A 303 23.90 13.14 9.12
N ARG A 304 23.99 13.47 10.40
CA ARG A 304 23.51 12.57 11.48
C ARG A 304 22.03 12.28 11.34
N GLU A 305 21.24 13.26 10.91
CA GLU A 305 19.79 13.20 10.71
C GLU A 305 19.40 12.24 9.58
N ALA A 306 20.27 12.02 8.60
CA ALA A 306 20.01 11.14 7.48
C ALA A 306 20.48 9.69 7.68
N ARG A 307 21.22 9.38 8.75
CA ARG A 307 21.78 8.02 8.98
C ARG A 307 20.68 6.97 9.16
N LEU A 308 19.60 7.28 9.91
CA LEU A 308 18.48 6.35 10.04
C LEU A 308 17.76 6.13 8.71
N PRO A 309 17.38 7.16 7.93
CA PRO A 309 16.89 6.99 6.56
C PRO A 309 17.77 6.11 5.66
N VAL A 310 19.09 6.32 5.69
CA VAL A 310 20.04 5.50 4.91
C VAL A 310 20.01 4.03 5.36
N LEU A 311 20.04 3.76 6.67
CA LEU A 311 19.95 2.40 7.20
C LEU A 311 18.62 1.73 6.82
N LEU A 312 17.51 2.48 6.86
CA LEU A 312 16.20 1.99 6.44
C LEU A 312 16.19 1.69 4.93
N MET A 313 16.72 2.58 4.09
CA MET A 313 16.81 2.37 2.65
C MET A 313 17.60 1.09 2.32
N LEU A 314 18.77 0.93 2.93
CA LEU A 314 19.63 -0.24 2.67
C LEU A 314 19.03 -1.53 3.24
N GLY A 315 18.57 -1.51 4.49
CA GLY A 315 18.05 -2.71 5.16
C GLY A 315 16.71 -3.17 4.60
N GLN A 316 15.76 -2.26 4.36
CA GLN A 316 14.49 -2.60 3.72
C GLN A 316 14.68 -2.99 2.25
N GLY A 317 15.60 -2.31 1.53
CA GLY A 317 15.97 -2.69 0.16
C GLY A 317 16.54 -4.09 0.08
N ALA A 318 17.53 -4.42 0.93
CA ALA A 318 18.11 -5.76 1.02
C ALA A 318 17.06 -6.82 1.35
N PHE A 319 16.14 -6.52 2.28
CA PHE A 319 15.03 -7.42 2.60
C PHE A 319 14.13 -7.69 1.38
N LEU A 320 13.77 -6.65 0.63
CA LEU A 320 12.94 -6.81 -0.57
C LEU A 320 13.60 -7.65 -1.65
N LEU A 321 14.93 -7.64 -1.76
CA LEU A 321 15.66 -8.45 -2.74
C LEU A 321 15.57 -9.95 -2.44
N ILE A 322 15.38 -10.35 -1.18
CA ILE A 322 15.33 -11.76 -0.75
C ILE A 322 13.91 -12.27 -0.50
N THR A 323 12.86 -11.42 -0.61
CA THR A 323 11.48 -11.89 -0.41
C THR A 323 11.10 -12.99 -1.40
N PRO A 324 10.35 -14.04 -0.97
CA PRO A 324 10.01 -15.16 -1.85
C PRO A 324 9.07 -14.75 -3.00
N THR A 325 8.24 -13.73 -2.79
CA THR A 325 7.30 -13.22 -3.81
C THR A 325 7.56 -11.74 -4.09
N TRP A 326 7.09 -11.27 -5.25
CA TRP A 326 7.19 -9.87 -5.63
C TRP A 326 5.89 -9.35 -6.27
N PHE A 327 5.46 -8.16 -5.80
CA PHE A 327 4.37 -7.40 -6.40
C PHE A 327 4.80 -5.93 -6.58
N PRO A 328 4.25 -5.20 -7.57
CA PRO A 328 4.69 -3.83 -7.87
C PRO A 328 4.62 -2.85 -6.68
N HIS A 329 3.63 -3.00 -5.79
CA HIS A 329 3.48 -2.15 -4.61
C HIS A 329 4.53 -2.39 -3.52
N PHE A 330 5.25 -3.51 -3.55
CA PHE A 330 6.26 -3.81 -2.53
C PHE A 330 7.37 -2.75 -2.45
N ALA A 331 7.73 -2.15 -3.60
CA ALA A 331 8.70 -1.07 -3.62
C ALA A 331 8.26 0.19 -2.82
N GLY A 332 6.96 0.35 -2.55
CA GLY A 332 6.43 1.39 -1.67
C GLY A 332 6.99 1.30 -0.25
N PHE A 333 7.38 0.11 0.22
CA PHE A 333 8.00 -0.09 1.54
C PHE A 333 9.31 0.69 1.72
N THR A 334 10.09 0.88 0.64
CA THR A 334 11.34 1.64 0.66
C THR A 334 11.19 3.09 0.22
N ALA A 335 10.00 3.52 -0.22
CA ALA A 335 9.81 4.81 -0.89
C ALA A 335 10.21 6.01 -0.01
N ALA A 336 9.80 6.03 1.26
CA ALA A 336 10.15 7.12 2.16
C ALA A 336 11.65 7.14 2.52
N PRO A 337 12.30 6.03 2.92
CA PRO A 337 13.74 6.01 3.14
C PRO A 337 14.57 6.43 1.92
N VAL A 338 14.19 5.99 0.72
CA VAL A 338 14.85 6.38 -0.54
C VAL A 338 14.77 7.89 -0.72
N THR A 339 13.60 8.49 -0.64
CA THR A 339 13.39 9.92 -0.91
C THR A 339 13.96 10.82 0.19
N LEU A 340 13.97 10.36 1.46
CA LEU A 340 14.69 11.02 2.54
C LEU A 340 16.21 11.03 2.28
N THR A 341 16.76 9.90 1.84
CA THR A 341 18.19 9.77 1.52
C THR A 341 18.56 10.64 0.32
N VAL A 342 17.79 10.61 -0.75
CA VAL A 342 17.99 11.44 -1.95
C VAL A 342 17.90 12.92 -1.61
N GLY A 343 16.90 13.35 -0.85
CA GLY A 343 16.78 14.75 -0.41
C GLY A 343 17.98 15.23 0.40
N ALA A 344 18.44 14.42 1.36
CA ALA A 344 19.64 14.74 2.15
C ALA A 344 20.91 14.80 1.27
N ALA A 345 21.06 13.87 0.33
CA ALA A 345 22.19 13.83 -0.61
C ALA A 345 22.23 15.08 -1.50
N ILE A 346 21.07 15.49 -2.04
CA ILE A 346 20.95 16.72 -2.83
C ILE A 346 21.32 17.94 -1.99
N GLY A 347 20.84 18.02 -0.75
CA GLY A 347 21.25 19.08 0.17
C GLY A 347 22.76 19.12 0.37
N ARG A 348 23.42 17.96 0.50
CA ARG A 348 24.88 17.87 0.62
C ARG A 348 25.60 18.30 -0.65
N LEU A 349 25.12 17.81 -1.80
CA LEU A 349 25.70 18.16 -3.10
C LEU A 349 25.69 19.67 -3.35
N ILE A 350 24.56 20.33 -3.07
CA ILE A 350 24.43 21.78 -3.24
C ILE A 350 25.31 22.53 -2.23
N ALA A 351 25.43 22.06 -0.99
CA ALA A 351 26.28 22.65 0.02
C ALA A 351 27.78 22.56 -0.33
N LEU A 352 28.21 21.61 -1.15
CA LEU A 352 29.58 21.50 -1.64
C LEU A 352 29.91 22.53 -2.73
N VAL A 353 28.89 23.08 -3.40
CA VAL A 353 29.06 24.11 -4.43
C VAL A 353 29.22 25.47 -3.75
N ARG A 354 30.39 26.11 -3.89
CA ARG A 354 30.69 27.35 -3.20
C ARG A 354 30.00 28.59 -3.76
N ALA A 355 29.82 28.66 -5.09
CA ALA A 355 29.26 29.82 -5.78
C ALA A 355 27.73 29.78 -5.80
N ARG A 356 27.05 30.80 -5.28
CA ARG A 356 25.57 30.89 -5.30
C ARG A 356 24.94 30.72 -6.69
N PRO A 357 25.47 31.35 -7.78
CA PRO A 357 24.92 31.11 -9.13
C PRO A 357 25.00 29.64 -9.54
N ALA A 358 26.10 28.95 -9.23
CA ALA A 358 26.25 27.53 -9.52
C ALA A 358 25.29 26.66 -8.67
N GLN A 359 25.02 27.03 -7.42
CA GLN A 359 23.97 26.35 -6.62
C GLN A 359 22.60 26.45 -7.27
N ILE A 360 22.25 27.61 -7.82
CA ILE A 360 20.98 27.82 -8.54
C ILE A 360 20.94 26.94 -9.79
N VAL A 361 22.00 26.93 -10.59
CA VAL A 361 22.08 26.09 -11.80
C VAL A 361 21.94 24.61 -11.45
N VAL A 362 22.68 24.12 -10.46
CA VAL A 362 22.57 22.72 -10.01
C VAL A 362 21.14 22.40 -9.52
N SER A 363 20.51 23.31 -8.76
CA SER A 363 19.13 23.13 -8.32
C SER A 363 18.14 23.06 -9.49
N LEU A 364 18.30 23.90 -10.50
CA LEU A 364 17.46 23.88 -11.71
C LEU A 364 17.65 22.59 -12.52
N VAL A 365 18.90 22.11 -12.66
CA VAL A 365 19.20 20.83 -13.33
C VAL A 365 18.54 19.67 -12.59
N LEU A 366 18.65 19.62 -11.26
CA LEU A 366 18.02 18.58 -10.44
C LEU A 366 16.48 18.65 -10.49
N ALA A 367 15.91 19.86 -10.49
CA ALA A 367 14.47 20.03 -10.68
C ALA A 367 14.04 19.58 -12.07
N GLY A 368 14.80 19.90 -13.12
CA GLY A 368 14.58 19.40 -14.47
C GLY A 368 14.64 17.87 -14.54
N ALA A 369 15.62 17.25 -13.91
CA ALA A 369 15.73 15.78 -13.82
C ALA A 369 14.50 15.15 -13.12
N LEU A 370 14.01 15.77 -12.05
CA LEU A 370 12.82 15.32 -11.35
C LEU A 370 11.56 15.44 -12.21
N LEU A 371 11.43 16.52 -12.98
CA LEU A 371 10.34 16.70 -13.96
C LEU A 371 10.42 15.67 -15.09
N VAL A 372 11.61 15.39 -15.62
CA VAL A 372 11.83 14.35 -16.64
C VAL A 372 11.45 12.99 -16.09
N TYR A 373 11.84 12.67 -14.86
CA TYR A 373 11.43 11.43 -14.20
C TYR A 373 9.90 11.34 -14.08
N ALA A 374 9.24 12.40 -13.61
CA ALA A 374 7.79 12.46 -13.46
C ALA A 374 7.06 12.35 -14.82
N SER A 375 7.58 13.00 -15.86
CA SER A 375 7.03 12.90 -17.21
C SER A 375 7.16 11.48 -17.78
N GLY A 376 8.18 10.74 -17.37
CA GLY A 376 8.44 9.37 -17.78
C GLY A 376 7.30 8.38 -17.46
N TRP A 377 6.35 8.70 -16.59
CA TRP A 377 5.19 7.85 -16.28
C TRP A 377 3.86 8.64 -16.22
N SER A 378 3.86 9.88 -16.68
CA SER A 378 2.69 10.79 -16.64
C SER A 378 1.49 10.32 -17.47
N ASP A 379 1.72 9.45 -18.47
CA ASP A 379 0.69 8.82 -19.32
C ASP A 379 0.01 7.61 -18.65
N ILE A 380 0.53 7.14 -17.53
CA ILE A 380 -0.02 5.97 -16.85
C ILE A 380 -1.40 6.29 -16.28
N THR A 381 -2.30 5.33 -16.43
CA THR A 381 -3.63 5.33 -15.83
C THR A 381 -3.74 4.21 -14.80
N PHE A 382 -4.46 4.46 -13.71
CA PHE A 382 -4.69 3.46 -12.68
C PHE A 382 -6.15 3.01 -12.66
N GLY A 383 -6.30 1.68 -12.68
CA GLY A 383 -7.60 1.06 -12.65
C GLY A 383 -8.33 1.11 -14.00
N ARG A 384 -9.51 0.50 -14.02
CA ARG A 384 -10.43 0.45 -15.16
C ARG A 384 -11.83 0.75 -14.69
N ARG A 385 -12.61 1.46 -15.52
CA ARG A 385 -14.02 1.72 -15.22
C ARG A 385 -14.77 0.39 -15.11
N PHE A 386 -15.53 0.24 -14.04
CA PHE A 386 -16.40 -0.92 -13.87
C PHE A 386 -17.66 -0.73 -14.72
N PRO A 387 -18.12 -1.76 -15.45
CA PRO A 387 -19.29 -1.64 -16.31
C PRO A 387 -20.56 -1.46 -15.48
N SER A 388 -21.21 -0.28 -15.58
CA SER A 388 -22.43 0.04 -14.82
C SER A 388 -23.58 -0.95 -15.06
N ARG A 389 -23.68 -1.51 -16.28
CA ARG A 389 -24.68 -2.55 -16.60
C ARG A 389 -24.61 -3.80 -15.72
N PHE A 390 -23.46 -4.09 -15.07
CA PHE A 390 -23.36 -5.23 -14.16
C PHE A 390 -24.13 -4.99 -12.88
N GLN A 391 -24.28 -3.73 -12.46
CA GLN A 391 -25.06 -3.36 -11.27
C GLN A 391 -26.54 -3.76 -11.41
N THR A 392 -27.13 -3.74 -12.62
CA THR A 392 -28.51 -4.17 -12.86
C THR A 392 -28.70 -5.63 -12.44
N PHE A 393 -27.78 -6.51 -12.82
CA PHE A 393 -27.90 -7.95 -12.48
C PHE A 393 -27.62 -8.21 -11.00
N THR A 394 -26.72 -7.47 -10.39
CA THR A 394 -26.42 -7.63 -8.96
C THR A 394 -27.53 -7.04 -8.08
N ALA A 395 -28.12 -5.91 -8.47
CA ALA A 395 -29.20 -5.26 -7.73
C ALA A 395 -30.45 -6.16 -7.69
N THR A 396 -30.76 -6.83 -8.81
CA THR A 396 -31.95 -7.72 -8.94
C THR A 396 -31.68 -9.17 -8.53
N ALA A 397 -30.46 -9.50 -8.11
CA ALA A 397 -30.09 -10.85 -7.68
C ALA A 397 -30.94 -11.29 -6.47
N PRO A 398 -31.74 -12.39 -6.58
CA PRO A 398 -32.63 -12.83 -5.50
C PRO A 398 -31.84 -13.44 -4.31
N GLY A 399 -30.66 -13.95 -4.57
CA GLY A 399 -29.77 -14.57 -3.58
C GLY A 399 -28.43 -13.86 -3.44
N CYS A 400 -27.41 -14.62 -3.05
CA CYS A 400 -26.05 -14.15 -2.90
C CYS A 400 -25.39 -13.85 -4.26
N VAL A 401 -24.54 -12.83 -4.30
CA VAL A 401 -23.67 -12.54 -5.44
C VAL A 401 -22.26 -13.00 -5.10
N THR A 402 -21.66 -13.82 -5.94
CA THR A 402 -20.29 -14.33 -5.77
C THR A 402 -19.33 -13.72 -6.79
N THR A 403 -18.02 -13.76 -6.53
CA THR A 403 -17.03 -13.15 -7.42
C THR A 403 -15.65 -13.77 -7.24
N ASP A 404 -14.82 -13.66 -8.27
CA ASP A 404 -13.40 -13.97 -8.20
C ASP A 404 -12.52 -12.78 -7.76
N ASP A 405 -13.12 -11.59 -7.51
CA ASP A 405 -12.45 -10.39 -7.02
C ASP A 405 -13.40 -9.58 -6.13
N ALA A 406 -13.09 -9.50 -4.84
CA ALA A 406 -13.92 -8.83 -3.84
C ALA A 406 -14.23 -7.35 -4.19
N THR A 407 -13.35 -6.68 -4.95
CA THR A 407 -13.60 -5.31 -5.43
C THR A 407 -14.91 -5.19 -6.20
N THR A 408 -15.35 -6.25 -6.88
CA THR A 408 -16.61 -6.21 -7.65
C THR A 408 -17.84 -6.17 -6.77
N LEU A 409 -17.82 -6.85 -5.61
CA LEU A 409 -18.93 -6.76 -4.65
C LEU A 409 -19.05 -5.36 -4.07
N VAL A 410 -17.90 -4.74 -3.80
CA VAL A 410 -17.84 -3.33 -3.33
C VAL A 410 -18.33 -2.38 -4.43
N ALA A 411 -17.82 -2.53 -5.66
CA ALA A 411 -18.17 -1.65 -6.79
C ALA A 411 -19.64 -1.78 -7.24
N THR A 412 -20.31 -2.87 -6.88
CA THR A 412 -21.73 -3.11 -7.19
C THR A 412 -22.66 -2.91 -5.99
N ASP A 413 -22.16 -2.37 -4.88
CA ASP A 413 -22.90 -2.15 -3.64
C ASP A 413 -23.60 -3.43 -3.13
N THR A 414 -22.94 -4.57 -3.29
CA THR A 414 -23.49 -5.88 -2.92
C THR A 414 -22.80 -6.52 -1.73
N LEU A 415 -21.65 -6.02 -1.31
CA LEU A 415 -20.86 -6.64 -0.24
C LEU A 415 -21.60 -6.63 1.10
N SER A 416 -21.99 -5.45 1.60
CA SER A 416 -22.73 -5.31 2.86
C SER A 416 -24.07 -6.06 2.82
N ARG A 417 -24.77 -6.04 1.67
CA ARG A 417 -26.01 -6.80 1.47
C ARG A 417 -25.78 -8.32 1.59
N ASN A 418 -24.72 -8.83 0.98
CA ASN A 418 -24.35 -10.24 1.09
C ASN A 418 -24.05 -10.64 2.53
N LEU A 419 -23.24 -9.82 3.24
CA LEU A 419 -22.88 -10.07 4.63
C LEU A 419 -24.13 -10.09 5.53
N SER A 420 -25.04 -9.11 5.37
CA SER A 420 -26.30 -9.05 6.13
C SER A 420 -27.24 -10.23 5.85
N ARG A 421 -27.14 -10.88 4.69
CA ARG A 421 -27.89 -12.08 4.32
C ARG A 421 -27.25 -13.38 4.77
N GLY A 422 -26.08 -13.35 5.40
CA GLY A 422 -25.32 -14.54 5.78
C GLY A 422 -24.74 -15.30 4.58
N CYS A 423 -24.51 -14.62 3.47
CA CYS A 423 -23.86 -15.23 2.30
C CYS A 423 -22.43 -15.65 2.62
N ARG A 424 -21.97 -16.74 2.01
CA ARG A 424 -20.57 -17.16 2.13
C ARG A 424 -19.64 -16.04 1.68
N PHE A 425 -18.74 -15.63 2.56
CA PHE A 425 -17.81 -14.54 2.31
C PHE A 425 -16.38 -15.04 2.08
N ILE A 426 -15.75 -14.55 1.02
CA ILE A 426 -14.33 -14.75 0.72
C ILE A 426 -13.73 -13.40 0.36
N ALA A 427 -12.88 -12.88 1.26
CA ALA A 427 -12.16 -11.63 1.02
C ALA A 427 -11.08 -11.80 -0.06
N ASP A 428 -10.31 -12.87 0.01
CA ASP A 428 -9.16 -13.16 -0.84
C ASP A 428 -9.23 -14.58 -1.44
N LEU A 429 -9.92 -14.69 -2.58
CA LEU A 429 -9.98 -15.96 -3.30
C LEU A 429 -8.58 -16.43 -3.76
N GLY A 430 -7.73 -15.48 -4.15
CA GLY A 430 -6.34 -15.76 -4.53
C GLY A 430 -5.49 -16.27 -3.38
N GLY A 431 -5.67 -15.67 -2.21
CA GLY A 431 -5.00 -16.05 -0.97
C GLY A 431 -5.33 -17.47 -0.53
N ASN A 432 -6.60 -17.89 -0.69
CA ASN A 432 -7.00 -19.27 -0.39
C ASN A 432 -6.19 -20.31 -1.19
N SER A 433 -5.76 -20.00 -2.41
CA SER A 433 -4.90 -20.92 -3.18
C SER A 433 -3.51 -21.10 -2.56
N HIS A 434 -2.99 -20.08 -1.90
CA HIS A 434 -1.69 -20.13 -1.21
C HIS A 434 -1.81 -20.88 0.12
N ASP A 435 -2.85 -20.60 0.90
CA ASP A 435 -3.10 -21.32 2.17
C ASP A 435 -3.30 -22.82 1.92
N MET A 436 -4.11 -23.20 0.92
CA MET A 436 -4.33 -24.61 0.57
C MET A 436 -3.04 -25.28 0.07
N ALA A 437 -2.21 -24.62 -0.72
CA ALA A 437 -0.96 -25.16 -1.19
C ALA A 437 0.04 -25.32 -0.03
N ALA A 438 0.16 -24.33 0.84
CA ALA A 438 1.05 -24.36 1.99
C ALA A 438 0.61 -25.44 3.01
N ALA A 439 -0.69 -25.59 3.24
CA ALA A 439 -1.24 -26.63 4.12
C ALA A 439 -0.96 -28.06 3.60
N ALA A 440 -0.92 -28.23 2.29
CA ALA A 440 -0.62 -29.52 1.64
C ALA A 440 0.88 -29.75 1.39
N GLY A 441 1.76 -28.79 1.74
CA GLY A 441 3.19 -28.85 1.44
C GLY A 441 3.50 -28.82 -0.08
N LEU A 442 2.60 -28.28 -0.90
CA LEU A 442 2.68 -28.31 -2.34
C LEU A 442 3.22 -26.99 -2.91
N GLU A 443 4.12 -27.09 -3.88
CA GLU A 443 4.61 -25.96 -4.66
C GLU A 443 3.91 -25.94 -6.04
N VAL A 444 2.58 -25.78 -6.04
CA VAL A 444 1.80 -25.79 -7.29
C VAL A 444 1.21 -24.40 -7.56
N SER A 445 1.26 -24.01 -8.83
CA SER A 445 0.57 -22.80 -9.26
C SER A 445 -0.94 -22.97 -9.15
N ARG A 446 -1.67 -21.86 -9.01
CA ARG A 446 -3.12 -21.82 -8.79
C ARG A 446 -3.91 -22.69 -9.76
N ASN A 447 -3.58 -22.63 -11.04
CA ASN A 447 -4.24 -23.42 -12.10
C ASN A 447 -3.98 -24.92 -12.01
N HIS A 448 -2.91 -25.36 -11.34
CA HIS A 448 -2.61 -26.77 -11.09
C HIS A 448 -3.11 -27.26 -9.70
N ASN A 449 -3.55 -26.38 -8.82
CA ASN A 449 -4.08 -26.72 -7.50
C ASN A 449 -5.53 -27.18 -7.62
N GLN A 450 -5.76 -28.50 -7.68
CA GLN A 450 -7.10 -29.06 -7.83
C GLN A 450 -8.02 -28.76 -6.64
N GLN A 451 -7.49 -28.67 -5.41
CA GLN A 451 -8.27 -28.31 -4.24
C GLN A 451 -8.81 -26.89 -4.36
N PHE A 452 -7.94 -25.95 -4.78
CA PHE A 452 -8.37 -24.59 -5.07
C PHE A 452 -9.43 -24.52 -6.18
N GLN A 453 -9.27 -25.29 -7.26
CA GLN A 453 -10.26 -25.29 -8.35
C GLN A 453 -11.66 -25.73 -7.89
N ARG A 454 -11.73 -26.79 -7.08
CA ARG A 454 -13.01 -27.25 -6.49
C ARG A 454 -13.59 -26.21 -5.53
N PHE A 455 -12.77 -25.67 -4.64
CA PHE A 455 -13.16 -24.63 -3.70
C PHE A 455 -13.72 -23.39 -4.39
N ALA A 456 -13.05 -22.93 -5.46
CA ALA A 456 -13.49 -21.78 -6.24
C ALA A 456 -14.83 -22.03 -6.95
N LEU A 457 -15.00 -23.20 -7.57
CA LEU A 457 -16.27 -23.58 -8.21
C LEU A 457 -17.41 -23.67 -7.19
N ASP A 458 -17.18 -24.29 -6.04
CA ASP A 458 -18.16 -24.42 -4.96
C ASP A 458 -18.58 -23.04 -4.43
N TYR A 459 -17.62 -22.14 -4.20
CA TYR A 459 -17.90 -20.77 -3.80
C TYR A 459 -18.66 -19.99 -4.89
N LEU A 460 -18.17 -19.97 -6.11
CA LEU A 460 -18.79 -19.22 -7.19
C LEU A 460 -20.18 -19.77 -7.54
N GLY A 461 -20.37 -21.08 -7.41
CA GLY A 461 -21.65 -21.75 -7.62
C GLY A 461 -22.66 -21.57 -6.49
N SER A 462 -22.25 -21.08 -5.33
CA SER A 462 -23.16 -20.86 -4.18
C SER A 462 -24.03 -19.61 -4.31
N GLY A 463 -23.75 -18.73 -5.28
CA GLY A 463 -24.53 -17.53 -5.54
C GLY A 463 -25.63 -17.70 -6.57
N SER A 464 -26.59 -16.77 -6.61
CA SER A 464 -27.56 -16.66 -7.70
C SER A 464 -27.00 -15.94 -8.93
N VAL A 465 -25.95 -15.11 -8.72
CA VAL A 465 -25.18 -14.40 -9.74
C VAL A 465 -23.70 -14.48 -9.40
N SER A 466 -22.86 -14.73 -10.40
CA SER A 466 -21.39 -14.77 -10.24
C SER A 466 -20.72 -13.79 -11.19
N ILE A 467 -19.82 -12.93 -10.65
CA ILE A 467 -19.05 -11.95 -11.42
C ILE A 467 -17.63 -12.45 -11.54
N LEU A 468 -17.14 -12.60 -12.77
CA LEU A 468 -15.81 -13.11 -13.09
C LEU A 468 -15.01 -12.02 -13.82
N ILE A 469 -13.93 -11.53 -13.19
CA ILE A 469 -13.09 -10.48 -13.77
C ILE A 469 -11.60 -10.79 -13.75
N ARG A 470 -11.16 -11.64 -12.81
CA ARG A 470 -9.73 -11.82 -12.50
C ARG A 470 -9.14 -13.09 -13.10
N TYR A 471 -9.77 -14.22 -12.93
CA TYR A 471 -9.22 -15.55 -13.23
C TYR A 471 -9.65 -16.24 -14.53
N PRO A 472 -10.65 -15.78 -15.29
CA PRO A 472 -10.95 -16.33 -16.61
C PRO A 472 -9.74 -16.23 -17.56
N GLY A 473 -9.66 -17.15 -18.51
CA GLY A 473 -8.61 -17.16 -19.54
C GLY A 473 -7.25 -17.67 -19.04
N GLY A 474 -7.22 -18.62 -18.10
CA GLY A 474 -6.01 -19.29 -17.62
C GLY A 474 -5.21 -18.51 -16.55
N ARG A 475 -5.70 -17.37 -16.10
CA ARG A 475 -5.04 -16.55 -15.06
C ARG A 475 -5.14 -17.15 -13.66
N GLY A 476 -5.94 -18.17 -13.46
CA GLY A 476 -6.14 -18.83 -12.17
C GLY A 476 -7.02 -20.06 -12.26
N PHE A 477 -8.01 -20.06 -13.15
CA PHE A 477 -8.83 -21.24 -13.42
C PHE A 477 -8.18 -22.12 -14.51
N ASN A 478 -8.18 -23.44 -14.27
CA ASN A 478 -7.74 -24.40 -15.28
C ASN A 478 -8.83 -24.63 -16.35
N ALA A 479 -8.52 -25.41 -17.39
CA ALA A 479 -9.42 -25.69 -18.49
C ALA A 479 -10.73 -26.37 -18.03
N LYS A 480 -10.67 -27.29 -17.04
CA LYS A 480 -11.83 -27.98 -16.50
C LYS A 480 -12.76 -27.02 -15.77
N THR A 481 -12.21 -26.18 -14.87
CA THR A 481 -12.96 -25.14 -14.16
C THR A 481 -13.58 -24.15 -15.12
N THR A 482 -12.82 -23.70 -16.12
CA THR A 482 -13.31 -22.77 -17.15
C THR A 482 -14.46 -23.40 -17.95
N ALA A 483 -14.38 -24.67 -18.33
CA ALA A 483 -15.44 -25.37 -19.05
C ALA A 483 -16.74 -25.46 -18.23
N VAL A 484 -16.65 -25.66 -16.91
CA VAL A 484 -17.84 -25.63 -16.03
C VAL A 484 -18.42 -24.21 -15.96
N LEU A 485 -17.61 -23.19 -15.75
CA LEU A 485 -18.05 -21.80 -15.71
C LEU A 485 -18.68 -21.37 -17.04
N ASP A 486 -18.17 -21.85 -18.17
CA ASP A 486 -18.70 -21.51 -19.50
C ASP A 486 -20.06 -22.16 -19.80
N GLN A 487 -20.44 -23.23 -19.08
CA GLN A 487 -21.78 -23.81 -19.13
C GLN A 487 -22.85 -22.95 -18.43
N TRP A 488 -22.43 -22.08 -17.49
CA TRP A 488 -23.34 -21.19 -16.82
C TRP A 488 -23.88 -20.13 -17.79
N PRO A 489 -25.20 -19.84 -17.81
CA PRO A 489 -25.80 -18.79 -18.64
C PRO A 489 -25.04 -17.47 -18.48
N LEU A 490 -24.57 -16.89 -19.59
CA LEU A 490 -23.93 -15.60 -19.64
C LEU A 490 -25.00 -14.50 -19.63
N LEU A 491 -25.10 -13.74 -18.54
CA LEU A 491 -26.04 -12.63 -18.40
C LEU A 491 -25.50 -11.34 -19.01
N ALA A 492 -24.21 -11.06 -18.84
CA ALA A 492 -23.55 -9.89 -19.42
C ALA A 492 -22.05 -10.12 -19.62
N ARG A 493 -21.46 -9.40 -20.61
CA ARG A 493 -20.02 -9.39 -20.88
C ARG A 493 -19.55 -7.97 -21.18
N SER A 494 -18.35 -7.63 -20.70
CA SER A 494 -17.65 -6.39 -21.01
C SER A 494 -16.15 -6.65 -21.10
N GLY A 495 -15.62 -6.76 -22.30
CA GLY A 495 -14.25 -7.25 -22.51
C GLY A 495 -14.07 -8.65 -21.92
N SER A 496 -13.10 -8.78 -21.00
CA SER A 496 -12.86 -10.03 -20.26
C SER A 496 -13.79 -10.23 -19.06
N TYR A 497 -14.58 -9.23 -18.65
CA TYR A 497 -15.47 -9.30 -17.50
C TYR A 497 -16.77 -9.99 -17.88
N GLN A 498 -17.26 -10.87 -17.03
CA GLN A 498 -18.45 -11.68 -17.25
C GLN A 498 -19.34 -11.66 -16.02
N VAL A 499 -20.66 -11.62 -16.24
CA VAL A 499 -21.68 -11.92 -15.23
C VAL A 499 -22.39 -13.17 -15.68
N ARG A 500 -22.40 -14.20 -14.84
CA ARG A 500 -22.98 -15.49 -15.13
C ARG A 500 -23.99 -15.88 -14.06
N GLN A 501 -24.97 -16.69 -14.45
CA GLN A 501 -25.92 -17.32 -13.54
C GLN A 501 -25.39 -18.72 -13.22
N PRO A 502 -24.93 -19.00 -11.99
CA PRO A 502 -24.58 -20.34 -11.60
C PRO A 502 -25.77 -21.29 -11.75
N VAL A 503 -25.54 -22.41 -12.41
CA VAL A 503 -26.51 -23.49 -12.50
C VAL A 503 -25.95 -24.63 -11.68
N GLY A 504 -26.50 -24.86 -10.49
CA GLY A 504 -26.17 -26.03 -9.68
C GLY A 504 -26.65 -27.30 -10.38
N LEU A 505 -25.94 -28.40 -10.20
CA LEU A 505 -26.42 -29.70 -10.61
C LEU A 505 -27.75 -29.96 -9.89
N GLY A 506 -28.88 -29.65 -10.56
CA GLY A 506 -30.24 -29.84 -10.06
C GLY A 506 -31.03 -28.59 -9.66
N GLN A 507 -30.56 -27.36 -9.85
CA GLN A 507 -31.38 -26.16 -9.61
C GLN A 507 -32.01 -25.65 -10.93
N PRO A 508 -33.35 -25.37 -10.98
CA PRO A 508 -33.96 -24.76 -12.14
C PRO A 508 -33.53 -23.30 -12.32
N ALA A 509 -33.49 -22.84 -13.58
CA ALA A 509 -33.25 -21.45 -13.90
C ALA A 509 -34.22 -20.53 -13.14
N ILE A 510 -33.71 -19.47 -12.50
CA ILE A 510 -34.55 -18.55 -11.71
C ILE A 510 -35.43 -17.72 -12.66
N PRO A 511 -36.77 -17.76 -12.51
CA PRO A 511 -37.67 -16.92 -13.30
C PRO A 511 -37.45 -15.44 -12.97
N GLY A 512 -37.41 -14.57 -14.00
CA GLY A 512 -37.40 -13.12 -13.84
C GLY A 512 -36.09 -12.40 -14.12
N LEU A 513 -34.98 -13.10 -14.42
CA LEU A 513 -33.75 -12.42 -14.88
C LEU A 513 -33.89 -12.01 -16.37
N PRO A 514 -33.36 -10.83 -16.78
CA PRO A 514 -33.40 -10.39 -18.18
C PRO A 514 -32.74 -11.42 -19.10
N LYS A 515 -33.41 -11.73 -20.22
CA LYS A 515 -32.87 -12.67 -21.21
C LYS A 515 -31.54 -12.16 -21.79
N PRO A 516 -30.58 -13.06 -22.07
CA PRO A 516 -29.28 -12.66 -22.63
C PRO A 516 -29.50 -12.01 -24.01
N GLN A 517 -29.01 -10.79 -24.17
CA GLN A 517 -28.93 -10.13 -25.48
C GLN A 517 -27.83 -10.82 -26.31
N ARG A 518 -28.24 -11.53 -27.36
CA ARG A 518 -27.34 -12.03 -28.41
C ARG A 518 -26.83 -10.83 -29.20
N ARG A 519 -25.55 -10.51 -29.04
CA ARG A 519 -24.69 -9.83 -30.04
C ARG A 519 -23.30 -10.43 -30.02
#